data_77a5632892a7f7ca842439140ee303cd
#
_entry.id   77a5632892a7f7ca842439140ee303cd
#
_cell.length_a   1.000
_cell.length_b   1.000
_cell.length_c   1.000
_cell.angle_alpha   90.00
_cell.angle_beta   90.00
_cell.angle_gamma   90.00
#
_symmetry.space_group_name_H-M   'P 1'
#
loop_
_entity.id
_entity.type
_entity.pdbx_description
1 polymer ?
#
loop_
_entity_poly.entity_id
_entity_poly.type
_entity_poly.pdbx_seq_one_letter_code
_entity_poly.pdbx_strand_id
1 'polypeptide(L)' 'MASQRMMSVMFDELEQECLNAVRYIEALKVKQLSRNQKEDILGELSASITHLRIQAEQFDKQIDSIL' A
#
# COMPACT_ATOMS: atom_id res chain seq x y z
N MET A 1 -3.72 -21.26 -11.45
CA MET A 1 -2.60 -21.02 -10.52
C MET A 1 -1.74 -19.87 -11.02
N ALA A 2 -1.38 -18.94 -10.15
CA ALA A 2 -0.48 -17.87 -10.53
C ALA A 2 0.93 -18.44 -10.74
N SER A 3 1.63 -18.01 -11.80
CA SER A 3 3.01 -18.38 -12.02
C SER A 3 3.90 -17.74 -10.95
N GLN A 4 5.11 -18.29 -10.73
CA GLN A 4 6.07 -17.70 -9.81
C GLN A 4 6.41 -16.25 -10.21
N ARG A 5 6.46 -15.98 -11.50
CA ARG A 5 6.73 -14.65 -12.02
C ARG A 5 5.62 -13.67 -11.63
N MET A 6 4.37 -14.09 -11.76
CA MET A 6 3.23 -13.28 -11.38
C MET A 6 3.23 -13.00 -9.89
N MET A 7 3.52 -14.01 -9.07
CA MET A 7 3.61 -13.85 -7.62
C MET A 7 4.73 -12.88 -7.24
N SER A 8 5.88 -12.96 -7.90
CA SER A 8 6.99 -12.04 -7.65
C SER A 8 6.61 -10.60 -7.94
N VAL A 9 5.92 -10.36 -9.04
CA VAL A 9 5.42 -9.01 -9.40
C VAL A 9 4.43 -8.52 -8.35
N MET A 10 3.52 -9.39 -7.91
CA MET A 10 2.53 -9.04 -6.90
C MET A 10 3.19 -8.69 -5.56
N PHE A 11 4.22 -9.43 -5.15
CA PHE A 11 4.97 -9.13 -3.94
C PHE A 11 5.66 -7.77 -4.04
N ASP A 12 6.29 -7.49 -5.16
CA ASP A 12 6.99 -6.21 -5.37
C ASP A 12 6.01 -5.05 -5.32
N GLU A 13 4.87 -5.18 -5.96
CA GLU A 13 3.84 -4.13 -5.96
C GLU A 13 3.26 -3.91 -4.56
N LEU A 14 2.98 -4.98 -3.83
CA LEU A 14 2.47 -4.88 -2.47
C LEU A 14 3.50 -4.24 -1.55
N GLU A 15 4.75 -4.67 -1.65
CA GLU A 15 5.84 -4.10 -0.87
C GLU A 15 5.99 -2.61 -1.13
N GLN A 16 5.96 -2.21 -2.40
CA GLN A 16 6.08 -0.80 -2.76
C GLN A 16 4.94 0.02 -2.15
N GLU A 17 3.72 -0.49 -2.21
CA GLU A 17 2.57 0.21 -1.64
C GLU A 17 2.65 0.30 -0.12
N CYS A 18 3.15 -0.74 0.54
CA CYS A 18 3.39 -0.72 1.98
C CYS A 18 4.43 0.34 2.36
N LEU A 19 5.50 0.44 1.57
CA LEU A 19 6.54 1.44 1.80
C LEU A 19 6.00 2.86 1.60
N ASN A 20 5.15 3.05 0.60
CA ASN A 20 4.50 4.34 0.38
C ASN A 20 3.64 4.74 1.58
N ALA A 21 2.86 3.81 2.10
CA ALA A 21 2.03 4.06 3.28
C ALA A 21 2.89 4.46 4.49
N VAL A 22 4.00 3.77 4.70
CA VAL A 22 4.94 4.10 5.77
C VAL A 22 5.49 5.52 5.61
N ARG A 23 5.86 5.92 4.39
CA ARG A 23 6.35 7.27 4.11
C ARG A 23 5.32 8.33 4.46
N TYR A 24 4.07 8.12 4.07
CA TYR A 24 3.00 9.08 4.36
C TYR A 24 2.73 9.17 5.87
N ILE A 25 2.75 8.04 6.56
CA ILE A 25 2.59 8.02 8.02
C ILE A 25 3.73 8.78 8.70
N GLU A 26 4.97 8.54 8.28
CA GLU A 26 6.13 9.24 8.84
C GLU A 26 6.05 10.74 8.58
N ALA A 27 5.62 11.13 7.38
CA ALA A 27 5.42 12.53 7.04
C ALA A 27 4.36 13.19 7.94
N LEU A 28 3.30 12.47 8.26
CA LEU A 28 2.22 12.99 9.12
C LEU A 28 2.66 13.14 10.58
N LYS A 29 3.73 12.48 11.01
CA LYS A 29 4.27 12.62 12.36
C LYS A 29 5.09 13.90 12.53
N VAL A 30 5.43 14.59 11.47
CA VAL A 30 6.16 15.84 11.53
C VAL A 30 5.29 16.90 12.19
N LYS A 31 5.85 17.60 13.20
CA LYS A 31 5.05 18.46 14.08
C LYS A 31 4.65 19.79 13.46
N GLN A 32 5.34 20.24 12.42
CA GLN A 32 5.16 21.59 11.87
C GLN A 32 4.57 21.60 10.47
N LEU A 33 3.64 20.69 10.20
CA LEU A 33 2.95 20.66 8.92
C LEU A 33 1.89 21.77 8.87
N SER A 34 1.80 22.44 7.73
CA SER A 34 0.67 23.33 7.47
C SER A 34 -0.58 22.47 7.29
N ARG A 35 -1.75 23.11 7.40
CA ARG A 35 -3.03 22.43 7.16
C ARG A 35 -3.10 21.84 5.77
N ASN A 36 -2.68 22.59 4.75
CA ASN A 36 -2.69 22.13 3.36
C ASN A 36 -1.75 20.97 3.15
N GLN A 37 -0.55 21.01 3.71
CA GLN A 37 0.40 19.90 3.62
C GLN A 37 -0.19 18.64 4.25
N LYS A 38 -0.80 18.76 5.41
CA LYS A 38 -1.42 17.64 6.11
C LYS A 38 -2.56 17.03 5.30
N GLU A 39 -3.41 17.86 4.73
CA GLU A 39 -4.52 17.38 3.89
C GLU A 39 -4.03 16.65 2.66
N ASP A 40 -2.98 17.17 2.00
CA ASP A 40 -2.41 16.53 0.83
C ASP A 40 -1.84 15.16 1.17
N ILE A 41 -1.10 15.06 2.28
CA ILE A 41 -0.52 13.79 2.71
C ILE A 41 -1.62 12.79 3.10
N LEU A 42 -2.66 13.25 3.80
CA LEU A 42 -3.79 12.40 4.15
C LEU A 42 -4.49 11.86 2.91
N GLY A 43 -4.62 12.69 1.86
CA GLY A 43 -5.19 12.25 0.59
C GLY A 43 -4.35 11.15 -0.06
N GLU A 44 -3.03 11.31 -0.07
CA GLU A 44 -2.12 10.29 -0.60
C GLU A 44 -2.19 9.00 0.22
N LEU A 45 -2.22 9.12 1.55
CA LEU A 45 -2.35 7.95 2.43
C LEU A 45 -3.67 7.23 2.19
N SER A 46 -4.76 7.97 2.02
CA SER A 46 -6.08 7.39 1.74
C SER A 46 -6.05 6.58 0.45
N ALA A 47 -5.45 7.11 -0.61
CA ALA A 47 -5.29 6.41 -1.88
C ALA A 47 -4.46 5.14 -1.71
N SER A 48 -3.37 5.23 -0.94
CA SER A 48 -2.51 4.09 -0.65
C SER A 48 -3.26 2.98 0.09
N ILE A 49 -4.07 3.35 1.08
CA ILE A 49 -4.89 2.39 1.83
C ILE A 49 -5.89 1.69 0.91
N THR A 50 -6.51 2.42 0.00
CA THR A 50 -7.43 1.83 -0.97
C THR A 50 -6.72 0.82 -1.86
N HIS A 51 -5.54 1.16 -2.37
CA HIS A 51 -4.73 0.24 -3.17
C HIS A 51 -4.33 -1.01 -2.37
N LEU A 52 -3.90 -0.82 -1.13
CA LEU A 52 -3.53 -1.94 -0.25
C LEU A 52 -4.70 -2.89 -0.01
N ARG A 53 -5.89 -2.34 0.19
CA ARG A 53 -7.09 -3.16 0.41
C ARG A 53 -7.38 -4.04 -0.80
N ILE A 54 -7.31 -3.45 -2.01
CA ILE A 54 -7.54 -4.20 -3.25
C ILE A 54 -6.47 -5.27 -3.45
N GLN A 55 -5.21 -4.90 -3.25
CA GLN A 55 -4.09 -5.84 -3.38
C GLN A 55 -4.18 -6.96 -2.35
N ALA A 56 -4.56 -6.65 -1.11
CA ALA A 56 -4.71 -7.64 -0.06
C ALA A 56 -5.79 -8.68 -0.41
N GLU A 57 -6.91 -8.23 -0.96
CA GLU A 57 -7.97 -9.13 -1.42
C GLU A 57 -7.48 -10.06 -2.52
N GLN A 58 -6.72 -9.54 -3.47
CA GLN A 58 -6.14 -10.34 -4.54
C GLN A 58 -5.14 -11.36 -4.01
N PHE A 59 -4.32 -10.95 -3.04
CA PHE A 59 -3.36 -11.86 -2.40
C PHE A 59 -4.05 -12.97 -1.64
N ASP A 60 -5.10 -12.67 -0.90
CA ASP A 60 -5.86 -13.67 -0.17
C ASP A 60 -6.35 -14.77 -1.11
N LYS A 61 -6.86 -14.40 -2.29
CA LYS A 61 -7.32 -15.35 -3.28
C LYS A 61 -6.17 -16.22 -3.79
N GLN A 62 -5.01 -15.64 -4.03
CA GLN A 62 -3.85 -16.38 -4.51
C GLN A 62 -3.30 -17.32 -3.44
N ILE A 63 -3.23 -16.85 -2.20
CA ILE A 63 -2.78 -17.69 -1.08
C ILE A 63 -3.73 -18.86 -0.87
N ASP A 64 -5.03 -18.63 -0.91
CA ASP A 64 -6.03 -19.68 -0.78
C ASP A 64 -5.87 -20.75 -1.85
N SER A 65 -5.51 -20.37 -3.08
CA SER A 65 -5.31 -21.34 -4.15
C SER A 65 -4.01 -22.15 -3.99
N ILE A 66 -3.05 -21.65 -3.23
CA ILE A 66 -1.78 -22.31 -2.95
C ILE A 66 -1.88 -23.23 -1.72
N LEU A 67 -2.56 -22.77 -0.70
CA LEU A 67 -2.72 -23.51 0.55
C LEU A 67 -3.83 -24.55 0.44
#